data_d8cfd94463dfcd160ef3be4ffab80a2b
#
_entry.id   d8cfd94463dfcd160ef3be4ffab80a2b
#
_cell.length_a   1.000
_cell.length_b   1.000
_cell.length_c   1.000
_cell.angle_alpha   90.00
_cell.angle_beta   90.00
_cell.angle_gamma   90.00
#
_symmetry.space_group_name_H-M   'P 1'
#
loop_
_entity.id
_entity.type
_entity.pdbx_description
1 polymer ?
#
loop_
_entity_poly.entity_id
_entity_poly.type
_entity_poly.pdbx_seq_one_letter_code
_entity_poly.pdbx_strand_id
1 'polypeptide(L)'
;MNCQIVHDSIHLRTGWTTTYALAVDDSTAGFGSIAIGGPWTGNPTIFEFYVLPAHRGCAFQLFEEFLAASGATSMEIQSNDALLAVMLHTYARGIRSEKIVFTDGVITALASNGSVLESMTSEEDARRAIAARQGGPEWRLRLGSEIVATGGILFHYNPPYGDIYMDVAEPFRRRGFGAFLVQELKRAAYVLGSIPGARCSPDNIASRRTLQRAGFVPYAHMLNGAIR
;
A
#
# COMPACT_ATOMS: atom_id res chain seq x y z
N MET A 1 -9.07 1.94 -11.25
CA MET A 1 -9.23 1.82 -9.78
C MET A 1 -7.89 2.16 -9.17
N ASN A 2 -7.79 3.17 -8.32
CA ASN A 2 -6.50 3.60 -7.74
C ASN A 2 -6.22 2.81 -6.46
N CYS A 3 -6.02 1.50 -6.59
CA CYS A 3 -5.66 0.65 -5.47
C CYS A 3 -4.15 0.74 -5.25
N GLN A 4 -3.72 1.11 -4.05
CA GLN A 4 -2.32 1.23 -3.66
C GLN A 4 -1.78 -0.02 -2.95
N ILE A 5 -2.60 -1.04 -2.75
CA ILE A 5 -2.20 -2.26 -2.07
C ILE A 5 -1.20 -3.06 -2.93
N VAL A 6 -0.37 -3.84 -2.26
CA VAL A 6 0.79 -4.58 -2.76
C VAL A 6 0.41 -5.82 -3.62
N HIS A 7 -0.74 -5.81 -4.30
CA HIS A 7 -1.28 -7.02 -4.92
C HIS A 7 -0.39 -7.57 -6.03
N ASP A 8 0.05 -6.72 -6.97
CA ASP A 8 0.92 -7.20 -8.04
C ASP A 8 2.23 -7.80 -7.52
N SER A 9 2.83 -7.20 -6.47
CA SER A 9 4.06 -7.73 -5.88
C SER A 9 3.85 -9.07 -5.18
N ILE A 10 2.64 -9.36 -4.69
CA ILE A 10 2.27 -10.66 -4.14
C ILE A 10 2.22 -11.69 -5.26
N HIS A 11 1.60 -11.38 -6.40
CA HIS A 11 1.52 -12.24 -7.55
C HIS A 11 2.90 -12.58 -8.16
N LEU A 12 3.86 -11.65 -8.07
CA LEU A 12 5.23 -11.89 -8.55
C LEU A 12 6.03 -12.85 -7.66
N ARG A 13 5.53 -13.23 -6.50
CA ARG A 13 6.21 -14.14 -5.56
C ARG A 13 5.69 -15.56 -5.74
N THR A 14 6.57 -16.45 -6.19
CA THR A 14 6.23 -17.85 -6.43
C THR A 14 5.58 -18.51 -5.22
N GLY A 15 4.40 -19.09 -5.40
CA GLY A 15 3.66 -19.80 -4.35
C GLY A 15 2.98 -18.92 -3.29
N TRP A 16 2.90 -17.62 -3.51
CA TRP A 16 2.25 -16.73 -2.55
C TRP A 16 0.75 -16.52 -2.81
N THR A 17 0.27 -16.81 -4.01
CA THR A 17 -1.11 -16.58 -4.39
C THR A 17 -1.72 -17.75 -5.13
N THR A 18 -3.03 -17.88 -5.00
CA THR A 18 -3.87 -18.70 -5.89
C THR A 18 -4.98 -17.82 -6.43
N THR A 19 -5.14 -17.81 -7.77
CA THR A 19 -6.19 -17.08 -8.45
C THR A 19 -7.21 -18.03 -9.03
N TYR A 20 -8.48 -17.74 -8.82
CA TYR A 20 -9.64 -18.49 -9.28
C TYR A 20 -10.33 -17.71 -10.39
N ALA A 21 -10.58 -18.33 -11.51
CA ALA A 21 -11.49 -17.79 -12.52
C ALA A 21 -12.93 -17.98 -12.06
N LEU A 22 -13.73 -16.94 -12.22
CA LEU A 22 -15.17 -16.96 -11.95
C LEU A 22 -15.92 -17.07 -13.27
N ALA A 23 -16.91 -17.94 -13.35
CA ALA A 23 -17.69 -18.16 -14.56
C ALA A 23 -19.19 -18.17 -14.26
N VAL A 24 -19.99 -17.75 -15.24
CA VAL A 24 -21.44 -17.88 -15.27
C VAL A 24 -21.79 -18.47 -16.63
N ASP A 25 -22.51 -19.60 -16.66
CA ASP A 25 -22.90 -20.28 -17.88
C ASP A 25 -21.71 -20.46 -18.89
N ASP A 26 -20.57 -21.00 -18.39
CA ASP A 26 -19.31 -21.19 -19.13
C ASP A 26 -18.64 -19.92 -19.66
N SER A 27 -19.17 -18.75 -19.32
CA SER A 27 -18.57 -17.46 -19.68
C SER A 27 -17.77 -16.87 -18.51
N THR A 28 -16.57 -16.32 -18.79
CA THR A 28 -15.75 -15.65 -17.79
C THR A 28 -16.52 -14.46 -17.18
N ALA A 29 -16.75 -14.51 -15.88
CA ALA A 29 -17.46 -13.48 -15.13
C ALA A 29 -16.52 -12.60 -14.29
N GLY A 30 -15.30 -13.06 -14.02
CA GLY A 30 -14.33 -12.32 -13.21
C GLY A 30 -13.21 -13.20 -12.66
N PHE A 31 -12.61 -12.77 -11.57
CA PHE A 31 -11.60 -13.54 -10.83
C PHE A 31 -11.62 -13.19 -9.34
N GLY A 32 -11.08 -14.09 -8.52
CA GLY A 32 -10.77 -13.85 -7.13
C GLY A 32 -9.41 -14.42 -6.77
N SER A 33 -8.67 -13.75 -5.89
CA SER A 33 -7.33 -14.19 -5.48
C SER A 33 -7.20 -14.27 -3.97
N ILE A 34 -6.50 -15.31 -3.51
CA ILE A 34 -6.12 -15.48 -2.11
C ILE A 34 -4.60 -15.43 -1.96
N ALA A 35 -4.14 -14.82 -0.89
CA ALA A 35 -2.76 -14.86 -0.43
C ALA A 35 -2.59 -16.02 0.53
N ILE A 36 -1.56 -16.87 0.30
CA ILE A 36 -1.30 -18.10 1.05
C ILE A 36 0.15 -18.21 1.52
N GLY A 37 1.04 -17.35 1.03
CA GLY A 37 2.47 -17.35 1.35
C GLY A 37 2.92 -16.13 2.15
N GLY A 38 4.15 -16.14 2.63
CA GLY A 38 4.73 -15.06 3.43
C GLY A 38 3.93 -14.75 4.70
N PRO A 39 3.46 -13.51 4.92
CA PRO A 39 2.68 -13.15 6.12
C PRO A 39 1.34 -13.90 6.25
N TRP A 40 0.83 -14.45 5.16
CA TRP A 40 -0.47 -15.15 5.11
C TRP A 40 -0.32 -16.68 5.21
N THR A 41 0.90 -17.21 5.44
CA THR A 41 1.11 -18.64 5.62
C THR A 41 0.27 -19.18 6.78
N GLY A 42 -0.56 -20.19 6.49
CA GLY A 42 -1.49 -20.78 7.46
C GLY A 42 -2.77 -19.96 7.71
N ASN A 43 -2.92 -18.81 7.04
CA ASN A 43 -4.11 -17.97 7.12
C ASN A 43 -4.51 -17.48 5.71
N PRO A 44 -5.09 -18.35 4.85
CA PRO A 44 -5.47 -17.99 3.49
C PRO A 44 -6.38 -16.77 3.50
N THR A 45 -5.98 -15.72 2.81
CA THR A 45 -6.60 -14.40 2.89
C THR A 45 -7.06 -13.91 1.53
N ILE A 46 -8.35 -13.62 1.36
CA ILE A 46 -8.86 -12.97 0.16
C ILE A 46 -8.34 -11.52 0.12
N PHE A 47 -7.74 -11.13 -1.00
CA PHE A 47 -7.26 -9.76 -1.22
C PHE A 47 -7.72 -9.18 -2.57
N GLU A 48 -8.28 -9.99 -3.46
CA GLU A 48 -8.88 -9.56 -4.72
C GLU A 48 -10.17 -10.31 -5.00
N PHE A 49 -11.15 -9.56 -5.50
CA PHE A 49 -12.38 -10.11 -6.05
C PHE A 49 -12.92 -9.12 -7.08
N TYR A 50 -12.87 -9.49 -8.32
CA TYR A 50 -13.34 -8.67 -9.42
C TYR A 50 -14.43 -9.41 -10.22
N VAL A 51 -15.54 -8.72 -10.45
CA VAL A 51 -16.64 -9.21 -11.27
C VAL A 51 -16.85 -8.23 -12.43
N LEU A 52 -16.88 -8.76 -13.63
CA LEU A 52 -17.15 -8.00 -14.85
C LEU A 52 -18.50 -7.26 -14.70
N PRO A 53 -18.62 -6.02 -15.21
CA PRO A 53 -19.84 -5.22 -15.06
C PRO A 53 -21.13 -5.93 -15.47
N ALA A 54 -21.10 -6.74 -16.52
CA ALA A 54 -22.26 -7.51 -17.01
C ALA A 54 -22.74 -8.58 -16.02
N HIS A 55 -21.88 -9.07 -15.13
CA HIS A 55 -22.17 -10.14 -14.18
C HIS A 55 -22.28 -9.68 -12.73
N ARG A 56 -22.24 -8.36 -12.46
CA ARG A 56 -22.32 -7.82 -11.09
C ARG A 56 -23.61 -8.16 -10.36
N GLY A 57 -24.68 -8.45 -11.08
CA GLY A 57 -25.93 -8.97 -10.49
C GLY A 57 -25.77 -10.30 -9.75
N CYS A 58 -24.76 -11.11 -10.13
CA CYS A 58 -24.45 -12.40 -9.50
C CYS A 58 -23.30 -12.30 -8.49
N ALA A 59 -22.84 -11.11 -8.11
CA ALA A 59 -21.60 -10.95 -7.34
C ALA A 59 -21.61 -11.67 -5.99
N PHE A 60 -22.72 -11.71 -5.28
CA PHE A 60 -22.84 -12.45 -4.01
C PHE A 60 -22.73 -13.95 -4.23
N GLN A 61 -23.44 -14.51 -5.20
CA GLN A 61 -23.35 -15.92 -5.54
C GLN A 61 -21.92 -16.31 -5.92
N LEU A 62 -21.29 -15.55 -6.81
CA LEU A 62 -19.90 -15.78 -7.24
C LEU A 62 -18.93 -15.70 -6.06
N PHE A 63 -19.17 -14.80 -5.11
CA PHE A 63 -18.33 -14.69 -3.93
C PHE A 63 -18.49 -15.87 -2.98
N GLU A 64 -19.72 -16.37 -2.76
CA GLU A 64 -20.01 -17.56 -1.95
C GLU A 64 -19.36 -18.82 -2.53
N GLU A 65 -19.46 -19.01 -3.84
CA GLU A 65 -18.77 -20.09 -4.55
C GLU A 65 -17.24 -19.98 -4.45
N PHE A 66 -16.71 -18.76 -4.59
CA PHE A 66 -15.29 -18.48 -4.40
C PHE A 66 -14.83 -18.74 -2.95
N LEU A 67 -15.60 -18.36 -1.94
CA LEU A 67 -15.31 -18.68 -0.55
C LEU A 67 -15.24 -20.20 -0.34
N ALA A 68 -16.24 -20.93 -0.81
CA ALA A 68 -16.29 -22.39 -0.69
C ALA A 68 -15.09 -23.07 -1.38
N ALA A 69 -14.71 -22.61 -2.58
CA ALA A 69 -13.62 -23.18 -3.36
C ALA A 69 -12.24 -22.83 -2.81
N SER A 70 -12.05 -21.61 -2.27
CA SER A 70 -10.75 -21.12 -1.85
C SER A 70 -10.31 -21.58 -0.46
N GLY A 71 -11.26 -21.92 0.40
CA GLY A 71 -11.01 -22.23 1.81
C GLY A 71 -10.39 -21.05 2.58
N ALA A 72 -10.60 -19.82 2.12
CA ALA A 72 -10.10 -18.61 2.76
C ALA A 72 -10.67 -18.46 4.17
N THR A 73 -9.84 -18.01 5.11
CA THR A 73 -10.21 -17.81 6.52
C THR A 73 -10.26 -16.34 6.91
N SER A 74 -9.72 -15.46 6.08
CA SER A 74 -9.70 -14.02 6.31
C SER A 74 -9.79 -13.22 5.01
N MET A 75 -10.04 -11.94 5.16
CA MET A 75 -10.01 -10.95 4.08
C MET A 75 -9.10 -9.79 4.48
N GLU A 76 -8.31 -9.30 3.54
CA GLU A 76 -7.54 -8.06 3.64
C GLU A 76 -7.80 -7.22 2.40
N ILE A 77 -8.41 -6.06 2.59
CA ILE A 77 -8.91 -5.25 1.50
C ILE A 77 -8.52 -3.77 1.65
N GLN A 78 -8.64 -3.02 0.59
CA GLN A 78 -8.58 -1.57 0.64
C GLN A 78 -10.00 -0.98 0.53
N SER A 79 -10.40 -0.09 1.45
CA SER A 79 -11.78 0.40 1.58
C SER A 79 -12.31 1.17 0.36
N ASN A 80 -11.44 1.58 -0.56
CA ASN A 80 -11.83 2.19 -1.84
C ASN A 80 -12.14 1.15 -2.94
N ASP A 81 -11.97 -0.14 -2.68
CA ASP A 81 -12.58 -1.20 -3.48
C ASP A 81 -14.02 -1.43 -2.99
N ALA A 82 -14.97 -0.79 -3.65
CA ALA A 82 -16.36 -0.78 -3.19
C ALA A 82 -16.99 -2.19 -3.18
N LEU A 83 -16.68 -3.04 -4.17
CA LEU A 83 -17.25 -4.39 -4.23
C LEU A 83 -16.67 -5.27 -3.12
N LEU A 84 -15.37 -5.26 -2.99
CA LEU A 84 -14.71 -6.08 -1.98
C LEU A 84 -15.01 -5.59 -0.55
N ALA A 85 -15.23 -4.27 -0.36
CA ALA A 85 -15.70 -3.73 0.90
C ALA A 85 -17.11 -4.23 1.26
N VAL A 86 -18.01 -4.31 0.29
CA VAL A 86 -19.35 -4.94 0.50
C VAL A 86 -19.18 -6.39 0.94
N MET A 87 -18.33 -7.17 0.27
CA MET A 87 -18.09 -8.58 0.64
C MET A 87 -17.48 -8.71 2.04
N LEU A 88 -16.50 -7.86 2.40
CA LEU A 88 -15.92 -7.86 3.74
C LEU A 88 -16.99 -7.64 4.82
N HIS A 89 -17.82 -6.62 4.67
CA HIS A 89 -18.86 -6.32 5.67
C HIS A 89 -19.98 -7.38 5.73
N THR A 90 -20.21 -8.09 4.62
CA THR A 90 -21.22 -9.16 4.56
C THR A 90 -20.71 -10.47 5.15
N TYR A 91 -19.48 -10.87 4.84
CA TYR A 91 -18.98 -12.22 5.11
C TYR A 91 -17.90 -12.30 6.20
N ALA A 92 -17.40 -11.16 6.69
CA ALA A 92 -16.38 -11.15 7.73
C ALA A 92 -16.90 -10.61 9.07
N ARG A 93 -16.13 -10.87 10.12
CA ARG A 93 -16.33 -10.37 11.50
C ARG A 93 -15.02 -9.83 12.05
N GLY A 94 -15.10 -9.05 13.14
CA GLY A 94 -13.92 -8.48 13.76
C GLY A 94 -13.17 -7.53 12.85
N ILE A 95 -13.89 -6.81 11.97
CA ILE A 95 -13.30 -5.90 10.99
C ILE A 95 -12.57 -4.78 11.70
N ARG A 96 -11.30 -4.57 11.30
CA ARG A 96 -10.45 -3.51 11.85
C ARG A 96 -9.61 -2.86 10.76
N SER A 97 -9.25 -1.61 11.00
CA SER A 97 -8.28 -0.90 10.16
C SER A 97 -6.86 -1.20 10.60
N GLU A 98 -6.06 -1.75 9.72
CA GLU A 98 -4.64 -1.98 9.96
C GLU A 98 -3.81 -0.74 9.62
N LYS A 99 -4.08 -0.12 8.49
CA LYS A 99 -3.40 1.08 7.99
C LYS A 99 -4.39 2.09 7.44
N ILE A 100 -4.04 3.36 7.56
CA ILE A 100 -4.59 4.42 6.74
C ILE A 100 -3.67 4.55 5.52
N VAL A 101 -4.25 4.55 4.33
CA VAL A 101 -3.56 4.79 3.06
C VAL A 101 -3.69 6.26 2.70
N PHE A 102 -2.59 6.85 2.27
CA PHE A 102 -2.50 8.25 1.88
C PHE A 102 -2.09 8.36 0.41
N THR A 103 -2.64 9.33 -0.27
CA THR A 103 -2.22 9.75 -1.62
C THR A 103 -1.70 11.18 -1.58
N ASP A 104 -0.87 11.55 -2.55
CA ASP A 104 -0.45 12.93 -2.69
C ASP A 104 -1.63 13.83 -3.09
N GLY A 105 -1.80 14.94 -2.39
CA GLY A 105 -2.91 15.86 -2.61
C GLY A 105 -2.49 17.33 -2.69
N VAL A 106 -1.37 17.71 -2.06
CA VAL A 106 -0.96 19.11 -1.95
C VAL A 106 0.54 19.26 -2.15
N ILE A 107 0.92 20.18 -3.04
CA ILE A 107 2.32 20.61 -3.17
C ILE A 107 2.68 21.48 -1.96
N THR A 108 3.78 21.17 -1.31
CA THR A 108 4.27 21.90 -0.15
C THR A 108 5.62 22.53 -0.39
N ALA A 109 5.95 23.57 0.38
CA ALA A 109 7.23 24.29 0.36
C ALA A 109 7.77 24.43 1.79
N LEU A 110 8.01 23.26 2.43
CA LEU A 110 8.55 23.20 3.79
C LEU A 110 10.03 23.56 3.80
N ALA A 111 10.47 24.26 4.85
CA ALA A 111 11.85 24.62 5.03
C ALA A 111 12.72 23.42 5.45
N SER A 112 13.95 23.36 4.94
CA SER A 112 14.94 22.34 5.30
C SER A 112 15.46 22.46 6.73
N ASN A 113 15.25 23.60 7.39
CA ASN A 113 15.80 23.92 8.70
C ASN A 113 17.32 23.71 8.81
N GLY A 114 18.03 24.00 7.71
CA GLY A 114 19.48 23.85 7.61
C GLY A 114 19.98 22.42 7.34
N SER A 115 19.05 21.45 7.17
CA SER A 115 19.41 20.08 6.80
C SER A 115 19.66 19.95 5.29
N VAL A 116 20.50 18.97 4.94
CA VAL A 116 20.83 18.61 3.56
C VAL A 116 20.32 17.20 3.27
N LEU A 117 19.64 17.04 2.14
CA LEU A 117 19.20 15.74 1.66
C LEU A 117 20.32 15.07 0.86
N GLU A 118 20.65 13.83 1.20
CA GLU A 118 21.67 13.03 0.51
C GLU A 118 21.04 11.71 0.05
N SER A 119 21.24 11.34 -1.21
CA SER A 119 20.89 10.00 -1.70
C SER A 119 21.88 8.98 -1.16
N MET A 120 21.36 7.83 -0.71
CA MET A 120 22.16 6.69 -0.25
C MET A 120 22.23 5.57 -1.29
N THR A 121 21.47 5.70 -2.38
CA THR A 121 21.33 4.69 -3.42
C THR A 121 21.84 5.26 -4.74
N SER A 122 22.61 4.48 -5.50
CA SER A 122 23.03 4.86 -6.85
C SER A 122 21.82 4.89 -7.79
N GLU A 123 21.94 5.68 -8.89
CA GLU A 123 20.87 5.71 -9.91
C GLU A 123 20.63 4.33 -10.55
N GLU A 124 21.67 3.53 -10.68
CA GLU A 124 21.58 2.18 -11.25
C GLU A 124 20.80 1.23 -10.33
N ASP A 125 21.09 1.27 -9.02
CA ASP A 125 20.37 0.45 -8.04
C ASP A 125 18.91 0.89 -7.89
N ALA A 126 18.64 2.20 -7.95
CA ALA A 126 17.28 2.73 -7.97
C ALA A 126 16.50 2.20 -9.19
N ARG A 127 17.10 2.23 -10.38
CA ARG A 127 16.47 1.67 -11.60
C ARG A 127 16.23 0.17 -11.50
N ARG A 128 17.16 -0.60 -10.93
CA ARG A 128 16.96 -2.04 -10.68
C ARG A 128 15.80 -2.31 -9.73
N ALA A 129 15.71 -1.57 -8.63
CA ALA A 129 14.62 -1.72 -7.66
C ALA A 129 13.25 -1.43 -8.29
N ILE A 130 13.15 -0.39 -9.12
CA ILE A 130 11.93 -0.06 -9.87
C ILE A 130 11.55 -1.20 -10.81
N ALA A 131 12.50 -1.68 -11.61
CA ALA A 131 12.26 -2.75 -12.59
C ALA A 131 11.87 -4.09 -11.92
N ALA A 132 12.51 -4.42 -10.81
CA ALA A 132 12.22 -5.62 -10.02
C ALA A 132 10.95 -5.48 -9.16
N ARG A 133 10.42 -4.27 -9.00
CA ARG A 133 9.33 -3.93 -8.08
C ARG A 133 9.59 -4.44 -6.65
N GLN A 134 10.84 -4.34 -6.22
CA GLN A 134 11.31 -4.82 -4.94
C GLN A 134 12.36 -3.86 -4.35
N GLY A 135 12.18 -3.46 -3.09
CA GLY A 135 13.03 -2.45 -2.46
C GLY A 135 12.79 -1.06 -3.06
N GLY A 136 13.80 -0.21 -2.99
CA GLY A 136 13.77 1.14 -3.55
C GLY A 136 14.92 2.01 -3.08
N PRO A 137 15.08 3.22 -3.66
CA PRO A 137 16.10 4.15 -3.26
C PRO A 137 15.86 4.75 -1.88
N GLU A 138 16.96 5.05 -1.20
CA GLU A 138 16.99 5.57 0.16
C GLU A 138 17.71 6.92 0.22
N TRP A 139 17.27 7.74 1.15
CA TRP A 139 17.83 9.06 1.45
C TRP A 139 18.02 9.26 2.94
N ARG A 140 18.94 10.16 3.27
CA ARG A 140 19.11 10.68 4.61
C ARG A 140 19.09 12.20 4.63
N LEU A 141 18.58 12.76 5.72
CA LEU A 141 18.75 14.17 6.05
C LEU A 141 19.89 14.31 7.05
N ARG A 142 20.82 15.22 6.73
CA ARG A 142 21.94 15.54 7.60
C ARG A 142 21.89 17.00 8.05
N LEU A 143 22.13 17.24 9.33
CA LEU A 143 22.28 18.57 9.93
C LEU A 143 23.66 18.66 10.55
N GLY A 144 24.58 19.39 9.89
CA GLY A 144 26.01 19.34 10.26
C GLY A 144 26.58 17.94 10.07
N SER A 145 27.09 17.33 11.14
CA SER A 145 27.59 15.94 11.17
C SER A 145 26.53 14.89 11.47
N GLU A 146 25.34 15.30 11.97
CA GLU A 146 24.33 14.39 12.49
C GLU A 146 23.35 13.95 11.40
N ILE A 147 23.00 12.65 11.38
CA ILE A 147 21.88 12.15 10.59
C ILE A 147 20.61 12.33 11.42
N VAL A 148 19.70 13.21 10.95
CA VAL A 148 18.49 13.60 11.70
C VAL A 148 17.25 12.81 11.26
N ALA A 149 17.24 12.32 10.01
CA ALA A 149 16.17 11.47 9.51
C ALA A 149 16.66 10.62 8.34
N THR A 150 16.01 9.48 8.13
CA THR A 150 16.19 8.58 6.99
C THR A 150 14.84 8.22 6.39
N GLY A 151 14.82 7.84 5.14
CA GLY A 151 13.60 7.38 4.48
C GLY A 151 13.86 6.97 3.04
N GLY A 152 12.82 6.52 2.37
CA GLY A 152 12.94 6.02 1.01
C GLY A 152 11.60 5.80 0.33
N ILE A 153 11.67 5.23 -0.85
CA ILE A 153 10.52 4.91 -1.69
C ILE A 153 10.60 3.42 -2.03
N LEU A 154 9.59 2.65 -1.63
CA LEU A 154 9.49 1.24 -1.95
C LEU A 154 8.54 1.04 -3.14
N PHE A 155 8.92 0.15 -4.07
CA PHE A 155 8.15 -0.12 -5.29
C PHE A 155 7.32 -1.41 -5.22
N HIS A 156 6.88 -1.78 -4.03
CA HIS A 156 6.01 -2.93 -3.82
C HIS A 156 4.51 -2.63 -4.00
N TYR A 157 4.13 -1.38 -4.17
CA TYR A 157 2.76 -1.00 -4.52
C TYR A 157 2.43 -1.26 -5.99
N ASN A 158 1.14 -1.34 -6.30
CA ASN A 158 0.70 -1.40 -7.68
C ASN A 158 1.16 -0.16 -8.47
N PRO A 159 1.67 -0.33 -9.71
CA PRO A 159 1.99 0.83 -10.53
C PRO A 159 0.77 1.73 -10.70
N PRO A 160 0.97 3.02 -10.75
CA PRO A 160 2.25 3.75 -10.75
C PRO A 160 2.75 4.19 -9.36
N TYR A 161 2.27 3.59 -8.27
CA TYR A 161 2.53 4.08 -6.92
C TYR A 161 3.87 3.63 -6.34
N GLY A 162 4.52 4.57 -5.60
CA GLY A 162 5.67 4.30 -4.74
C GLY A 162 5.32 4.57 -3.27
N ASP A 163 5.65 3.63 -2.38
CA ASP A 163 5.37 3.72 -0.93
C ASP A 163 6.49 4.49 -0.22
N ILE A 164 6.18 5.68 0.26
CA ILE A 164 7.12 6.51 1.00
C ILE A 164 7.12 6.10 2.47
N TYR A 165 8.31 5.84 3.00
CA TYR A 165 8.56 5.64 4.42
C TYR A 165 9.61 6.61 4.95
N MET A 166 9.58 6.88 6.26
CA MET A 166 10.59 7.71 6.93
C MET A 166 10.71 7.36 8.41
N ASP A 167 11.88 7.61 8.95
CA ASP A 167 12.14 7.67 10.38
C ASP A 167 12.91 8.95 10.75
N VAL A 168 12.63 9.47 11.93
CA VAL A 168 13.31 10.66 12.47
C VAL A 168 13.97 10.26 13.79
N ALA A 169 15.28 10.47 13.88
CA ALA A 169 16.04 10.20 15.08
C ALA A 169 15.45 10.95 16.28
N GLU A 170 15.30 10.26 17.40
CA GLU A 170 14.54 10.72 18.57
C GLU A 170 14.86 12.15 19.04
N PRO A 171 16.14 12.57 19.15
CA PRO A 171 16.51 13.92 19.58
C PRO A 171 16.06 15.02 18.60
N PHE A 172 15.70 14.64 17.36
CA PHE A 172 15.35 15.57 16.29
C PHE A 172 13.84 15.56 15.95
N ARG A 173 13.05 14.76 16.65
CA ARG A 173 11.59 14.70 16.46
C ARG A 173 10.92 16.04 16.79
N ARG A 174 9.74 16.29 16.23
CA ARG A 174 8.90 17.50 16.40
C ARG A 174 9.56 18.81 15.93
N ARG A 175 10.65 18.72 15.16
CA ARG A 175 11.38 19.88 14.58
C ARG A 175 11.10 20.09 13.10
N GLY A 176 10.18 19.31 12.49
CA GLY A 176 9.77 19.43 11.09
C GLY A 176 10.56 18.57 10.09
N PHE A 177 11.66 17.95 10.50
CA PHE A 177 12.51 17.17 9.60
C PHE A 177 11.78 16.03 8.89
N GLY A 178 10.90 15.29 9.56
CA GLY A 178 10.12 14.22 8.94
C GLY A 178 9.21 14.71 7.82
N ALA A 179 8.50 15.82 8.04
CA ALA A 179 7.62 16.37 7.01
C ALA A 179 8.43 16.95 5.82
N PHE A 180 9.56 17.57 6.09
CA PHE A 180 10.47 18.04 5.03
C PHE A 180 11.04 16.86 4.22
N LEU A 181 11.52 15.79 4.89
CA LEU A 181 11.99 14.59 4.20
C LEU A 181 10.90 13.99 3.32
N VAL A 182 9.68 13.80 3.84
CA VAL A 182 8.56 13.27 3.06
C VAL A 182 8.25 14.14 1.84
N GLN A 183 8.28 15.47 1.98
CA GLN A 183 8.13 16.39 0.84
C GLN A 183 9.17 16.14 -0.24
N GLU A 184 10.43 15.98 0.13
CA GLU A 184 11.51 15.74 -0.83
C GLU A 184 11.41 14.34 -1.46
N LEU A 185 11.00 13.32 -0.67
CA LEU A 185 10.72 11.99 -1.20
C LEU A 185 9.54 11.99 -2.19
N LYS A 186 8.52 12.82 -2.00
CA LYS A 186 7.45 13.02 -2.99
C LYS A 186 8.02 13.54 -4.31
N ARG A 187 8.90 14.54 -4.26
CA ARG A 187 9.57 15.07 -5.46
C ARG A 187 10.40 14.00 -6.16
N ALA A 188 11.17 13.24 -5.37
CA ALA A 188 11.96 12.13 -5.89
C ALA A 188 11.09 11.05 -6.54
N ALA A 189 9.94 10.70 -5.96
CA ALA A 189 9.02 9.73 -6.53
C ALA A 189 8.54 10.17 -7.92
N TYR A 190 8.15 11.44 -8.10
CA TYR A 190 7.76 11.96 -9.41
C TYR A 190 8.89 11.96 -10.43
N VAL A 191 10.12 12.29 -10.01
CA VAL A 191 11.31 12.21 -10.89
C VAL A 191 11.55 10.76 -11.34
N LEU A 192 11.25 9.78 -10.50
CA LEU A 192 11.33 8.36 -10.80
C LEU A 192 10.10 7.81 -11.56
N GLY A 193 9.17 8.67 -11.98
CA GLY A 193 7.97 8.28 -12.73
C GLY A 193 6.89 7.63 -11.89
N SER A 194 6.92 7.78 -10.56
CA SER A 194 5.96 7.18 -9.65
C SER A 194 5.08 8.21 -8.96
N ILE A 195 3.85 7.84 -8.64
CA ILE A 195 2.94 8.64 -7.83
C ILE A 195 3.20 8.33 -6.35
N PRO A 196 3.50 9.34 -5.50
CA PRO A 196 3.73 9.11 -4.10
C PRO A 196 2.49 8.57 -3.38
N GLY A 197 2.65 7.44 -2.69
CA GLY A 197 1.73 6.89 -1.73
C GLY A 197 2.42 6.75 -0.37
N ALA A 198 1.66 6.58 0.66
CA ALA A 198 2.17 6.28 2.00
C ALA A 198 1.10 5.58 2.83
N ARG A 199 1.50 4.93 3.92
CA ARG A 199 0.56 4.36 4.90
C ARG A 199 1.09 4.48 6.32
N CYS A 200 0.19 4.55 7.28
CA CYS A 200 0.55 4.47 8.69
C CYS A 200 -0.55 3.76 9.50
N SER A 201 -0.18 3.22 10.66
CA SER A 201 -1.18 2.73 11.62
C SER A 201 -2.14 3.87 12.02
N PRO A 202 -3.44 3.61 12.18
CA PRO A 202 -4.40 4.58 12.71
C PRO A 202 -3.98 5.20 14.04
N ASP A 203 -3.28 4.44 14.88
CA ASP A 203 -2.81 4.86 16.19
C ASP A 203 -1.51 5.68 16.14
N ASN A 204 -0.80 5.68 15.00
CA ASN A 204 0.42 6.45 14.83
C ASN A 204 0.11 7.91 14.46
N ILE A 205 -0.34 8.67 15.46
CA ILE A 205 -0.70 10.09 15.31
C ILE A 205 0.47 10.92 14.78
N ALA A 206 1.70 10.61 15.20
CA ALA A 206 2.91 11.34 14.77
C ALA A 206 3.15 11.18 13.27
N SER A 207 3.11 9.95 12.75
CA SER A 207 3.24 9.67 11.31
C SER A 207 2.11 10.33 10.51
N ARG A 208 0.86 10.16 10.96
CA ARG A 208 -0.31 10.77 10.32
C ARG A 208 -0.15 12.29 10.15
N ARG A 209 0.22 13.00 11.23
CA ARG A 209 0.46 14.45 11.19
C ARG A 209 1.64 14.84 10.30
N THR A 210 2.67 14.02 10.27
CA THR A 210 3.85 14.25 9.41
C THR A 210 3.47 14.14 7.94
N LEU A 211 2.75 13.08 7.55
CA LEU A 211 2.25 12.88 6.18
C LEU A 211 1.34 14.03 5.74
N GLN A 212 0.35 14.39 6.57
CA GLN A 212 -0.56 15.50 6.27
C GLN A 212 0.19 16.83 6.11
N ARG A 213 1.17 17.12 6.98
CA ARG A 213 1.99 18.33 6.87
C ARG A 213 2.81 18.36 5.58
N ALA A 214 3.23 17.22 5.07
CA ALA A 214 3.92 17.08 3.79
C ALA A 214 2.98 17.09 2.57
N GLY A 215 1.67 17.31 2.78
CA GLY A 215 0.69 17.43 1.72
C GLY A 215 0.01 16.14 1.29
N PHE A 216 0.21 15.05 2.02
CA PHE A 216 -0.58 13.84 1.82
C PHE A 216 -2.00 14.01 2.37
N VAL A 217 -2.96 13.41 1.68
CA VAL A 217 -4.37 13.35 2.10
C VAL A 217 -4.78 11.90 2.35
N PRO A 218 -5.62 11.63 3.38
CA PRO A 218 -6.14 10.29 3.61
C PRO A 218 -7.01 9.87 2.43
N TYR A 219 -6.87 8.63 1.99
CA TYR A 219 -7.52 8.12 0.79
C TYR A 219 -8.37 6.89 1.06
N ALA A 220 -7.83 5.92 1.81
CA ALA A 220 -8.49 4.66 2.12
C ALA A 220 -7.98 4.07 3.44
N HIS A 221 -8.62 3.01 3.89
CA HIS A 221 -8.11 2.13 4.93
C HIS A 221 -7.77 0.76 4.36
N MET A 222 -6.68 0.16 4.81
CA MET A 222 -6.49 -1.28 4.73
C MET A 222 -7.32 -1.89 5.86
N LEU A 223 -8.31 -2.69 5.49
CA LEU A 223 -9.22 -3.35 6.41
C LEU A 223 -8.96 -4.84 6.38
N ASN A 224 -8.98 -5.48 7.53
CA ASN A 224 -8.97 -6.92 7.63
C ASN A 224 -10.10 -7.43 8.51
N GLY A 225 -10.50 -8.68 8.28
CA GLY A 225 -11.53 -9.36 9.07
C GLY A 225 -11.46 -10.87 8.87
N ALA A 226 -11.86 -11.63 9.90
CA ALA A 226 -12.00 -13.08 9.81
C ALA A 226 -13.31 -13.45 9.12
N ILE A 227 -13.31 -14.42 8.21
CA ILE A 227 -14.52 -14.96 7.58
C ILE A 227 -15.39 -15.63 8.66
N ARG A 228 -16.70 -15.48 8.52
CA ARG A 228 -17.71 -16.03 9.48
C ARG A 228 -17.85 -17.53 9.36
#